data_f731db5698f160d883ad5f88b99c6643
#
_entry.id   f731db5698f160d883ad5f88b99c6643
#
_cell.length_a   1.000
_cell.length_b   1.000
_cell.length_c   1.000
_cell.angle_alpha   90.00
_cell.angle_beta   90.00
_cell.angle_gamma   90.00
#
_symmetry.space_group_name_H-M   'P 1'
#
loop_
_entity.id
_entity.type
_entity.pdbx_description
1 polymer ?
#
loop_
_entity_poly.entity_id
_entity_poly.type
_entity_poly.pdbx_seq_one_letter_code
_entity_poly.pdbx_strand_id
1 'polypeptide(L)'
;MAKTILIVDDSASLRQVVSIALKGAGYDVIEAADGVDALAKLNGVKVHLIISDVNMPTMDGITFVKELKKLTSYKFTPVIMLTTECGDDKKREGQAAGAKAWIVKPFKPDQMLVAVNKLVMP
;
A
#
# COMPACT_ATOMS: atom_id res chain seq x y z
N MET A 1 -9.27 -17.48 8.29
CA MET A 1 -9.81 -16.28 7.61
C MET A 1 -8.72 -15.59 6.82
N ALA A 2 -9.04 -15.16 5.61
CA ALA A 2 -8.06 -14.49 4.77
C ALA A 2 -7.78 -13.08 5.32
N LYS A 3 -6.53 -12.67 5.21
CA LYS A 3 -6.14 -11.31 5.56
C LYS A 3 -6.39 -10.39 4.38
N THR A 4 -6.81 -9.16 4.64
CA THR A 4 -7.18 -8.19 3.62
C THR A 4 -6.05 -7.20 3.37
N ILE A 5 -5.72 -6.98 2.11
CA ILE A 5 -4.68 -6.03 1.69
C ILE A 5 -5.33 -4.97 0.80
N LEU A 6 -5.05 -3.70 1.10
CA LEU A 6 -5.48 -2.58 0.27
C LEU A 6 -4.34 -2.21 -0.69
N ILE A 7 -4.65 -2.12 -1.98
CA ILE A 7 -3.71 -1.65 -3.00
C ILE A 7 -4.18 -0.28 -3.48
N VAL A 8 -3.30 0.71 -3.43
CA VAL A 8 -3.57 2.07 -3.89
C VAL A 8 -2.57 2.42 -4.97
N ASP A 9 -3.06 2.54 -6.21
CA ASP A 9 -2.23 2.88 -7.37
C ASP A 9 -3.14 3.41 -8.48
N ASP A 10 -2.71 4.45 -9.17
CA ASP A 10 -3.50 5.02 -10.27
C ASP A 10 -3.44 4.19 -11.55
N SER A 11 -2.52 3.23 -11.63
CA SER A 11 -2.43 2.32 -12.77
C SER A 11 -3.33 1.10 -12.55
N ALA A 12 -4.40 1.02 -13.33
CA ALA A 12 -5.32 -0.13 -13.28
C ALA A 12 -4.61 -1.44 -13.61
N SER A 13 -3.69 -1.39 -14.59
CA SER A 13 -2.91 -2.57 -15.01
C SER A 13 -2.05 -3.09 -13.88
N LEU A 14 -1.36 -2.21 -13.17
CA LEU A 14 -0.51 -2.59 -12.06
C LEU A 14 -1.33 -3.16 -10.91
N ARG A 15 -2.46 -2.51 -10.57
CA ARG A 15 -3.37 -3.02 -9.54
C ARG A 15 -3.82 -4.44 -9.87
N GLN A 16 -4.16 -4.70 -11.13
CA GLN A 16 -4.60 -6.02 -11.56
C GLN A 16 -3.51 -7.08 -11.37
N VAL A 17 -2.28 -6.79 -11.78
CA VAL A 17 -1.14 -7.71 -11.62
C VAL A 17 -0.90 -8.03 -10.15
N VAL A 18 -0.86 -7.00 -9.32
CA VAL A 18 -0.62 -7.14 -7.88
C VAL A 18 -1.78 -7.89 -7.22
N SER A 19 -3.02 -7.55 -7.58
CA SER A 19 -4.21 -8.20 -7.04
C SER A 19 -4.23 -9.69 -7.35
N ILE A 20 -3.90 -10.09 -8.58
CA ILE A 20 -3.85 -11.50 -8.97
C ILE A 20 -2.81 -12.24 -8.13
N ALA A 21 -1.62 -11.65 -7.96
CA ALA A 21 -0.55 -12.26 -7.17
C ALA A 21 -0.97 -12.45 -5.71
N LEU A 22 -1.59 -11.43 -5.11
CA LEU A 22 -2.04 -11.48 -3.72
C LEU A 22 -3.17 -12.49 -3.51
N LYS A 23 -4.15 -12.50 -4.40
CA LYS A 23 -5.26 -13.47 -4.33
C LYS A 23 -4.74 -14.89 -4.49
N GLY A 24 -3.77 -15.10 -5.38
CA GLY A 24 -3.12 -16.40 -5.56
C GLY A 24 -2.37 -16.86 -4.32
N ALA A 25 -1.94 -15.95 -3.47
CA ALA A 25 -1.28 -16.25 -2.20
C ALA A 25 -2.26 -16.38 -1.02
N GLY A 26 -3.56 -16.25 -1.27
CA GLY A 26 -4.60 -16.45 -0.24
C GLY A 26 -5.08 -15.19 0.46
N TYR A 27 -4.73 -14.00 -0.04
CA TYR A 27 -5.19 -12.74 0.52
C TYR A 27 -6.46 -12.24 -0.15
N ASP A 28 -7.28 -11.53 0.61
CA ASP A 28 -8.36 -10.72 0.04
C ASP A 28 -7.80 -9.36 -0.33
N VAL A 29 -8.32 -8.76 -1.39
CA VAL A 29 -7.77 -7.52 -1.94
C VAL A 29 -8.86 -6.47 -2.11
N ILE A 30 -8.56 -5.24 -1.68
CA ILE A 30 -9.34 -4.05 -1.97
C ILE A 30 -8.46 -3.15 -2.85
N GLU A 31 -9.00 -2.61 -3.92
CA GLU A 31 -8.27 -1.74 -4.84
C GLU A 31 -8.79 -0.31 -4.76
N ALA A 32 -7.87 0.65 -4.82
CA ALA A 32 -8.20 2.07 -4.88
C ALA A 32 -7.31 2.75 -5.91
N ALA A 33 -7.85 3.76 -6.58
CA ALA A 33 -7.14 4.46 -7.67
C ALA A 33 -6.24 5.60 -7.17
N ASP A 34 -6.52 6.13 -5.98
CA ASP A 34 -5.73 7.20 -5.38
C ASP A 34 -5.97 7.24 -3.87
N GLY A 35 -5.32 8.18 -3.18
CA GLY A 35 -5.41 8.29 -1.73
C GLY A 35 -6.80 8.67 -1.25
N VAL A 36 -7.52 9.50 -1.97
CA VAL A 36 -8.89 9.91 -1.61
C VAL A 36 -9.83 8.71 -1.71
N ASP A 37 -9.76 7.97 -2.81
CA ASP A 37 -10.55 6.76 -3.02
C ASP A 37 -10.24 5.71 -1.93
N ALA A 38 -8.96 5.57 -1.59
CA ALA A 38 -8.52 4.64 -0.55
C ALA A 38 -9.13 4.98 0.80
N LEU A 39 -9.08 6.24 1.21
CA LEU A 39 -9.64 6.67 2.49
C LEU A 39 -11.15 6.45 2.52
N ALA A 40 -11.85 6.69 1.41
CA ALA A 40 -13.28 6.44 1.32
C ALA A 40 -13.61 4.95 1.46
N LYS A 41 -12.81 4.08 0.84
CA LYS A 41 -13.03 2.62 0.89
C LYS A 41 -12.67 2.01 2.24
N LEU A 42 -11.75 2.63 2.97
CA LEU A 42 -11.35 2.12 4.28
C LEU A 42 -12.46 2.23 5.33
N ASN A 43 -13.13 3.33 5.43
CA ASN A 43 -14.27 3.65 6.29
C ASN A 43 -14.72 2.52 7.27
N GLY A 44 -13.84 2.16 8.20
CA GLY A 44 -14.11 1.13 9.21
C GLY A 44 -13.81 -0.31 8.78
N VAL A 45 -13.43 -0.53 7.52
CA VAL A 45 -13.06 -1.86 7.04
C VAL A 45 -11.68 -2.23 7.58
N LYS A 46 -11.55 -3.44 8.11
CA LYS A 46 -10.28 -3.91 8.63
C LYS A 46 -9.36 -4.33 7.47
N VAL A 47 -8.15 -3.76 7.45
CA VAL A 47 -7.10 -4.18 6.53
C VAL A 47 -5.85 -4.53 7.32
N HIS A 48 -5.10 -5.52 6.85
CA HIS A 48 -3.94 -6.05 7.54
C HIS A 48 -2.62 -5.50 6.98
N LEU A 49 -2.68 -4.92 5.78
CA LEU A 49 -1.52 -4.32 5.13
C LEU A 49 -2.00 -3.40 4.01
N ILE A 50 -1.26 -2.35 3.74
CA ILE A 50 -1.56 -1.42 2.66
C ILE A 50 -0.35 -1.33 1.75
N ILE A 51 -0.56 -1.44 0.43
CA ILE A 51 0.45 -1.22 -0.59
C ILE A 51 0.03 0.03 -1.36
N SER A 52 0.86 1.07 -1.35
CA SER A 52 0.51 2.35 -1.98
C SER A 52 1.61 2.85 -2.89
N ASP A 53 1.22 3.32 -4.06
CA ASP A 53 2.11 4.09 -4.93
C ASP A 53 2.41 5.44 -4.28
N VAL A 54 3.58 6.01 -4.56
CA VAL A 54 3.96 7.35 -4.09
C VAL A 54 3.36 8.41 -5.00
N ASN A 55 3.45 8.24 -6.31
CA ASN A 55 3.02 9.23 -7.29
C ASN A 55 1.60 8.95 -7.77
N MET A 56 0.64 9.67 -7.22
CA MET A 56 -0.77 9.53 -7.58
C MET A 56 -1.41 10.91 -7.75
N PRO A 57 -2.45 11.04 -8.61
CA PRO A 57 -3.18 12.30 -8.72
C PRO A 57 -4.00 12.56 -7.45
N THR A 58 -4.41 13.78 -7.25
CA THR A 58 -5.28 14.24 -6.17
C THR A 58 -4.60 14.18 -4.80
N MET A 59 -4.12 13.02 -4.37
CA MET A 59 -3.40 12.84 -3.12
C MET A 59 -2.28 11.84 -3.34
N ASP A 60 -1.03 12.25 -3.18
CA ASP A 60 0.12 11.34 -3.31
C ASP A 60 0.17 10.34 -2.16
N GLY A 61 1.00 9.30 -2.34
CA GLY A 61 1.08 8.21 -1.37
C GLY A 61 1.60 8.63 -0.01
N ILE A 62 2.53 9.58 0.04
CA ILE A 62 3.09 10.05 1.31
C ILE A 62 2.03 10.81 2.10
N THR A 63 1.30 11.71 1.43
CA THR A 63 0.17 12.42 2.04
C THR A 63 -0.91 11.44 2.51
N PHE A 64 -1.22 10.44 1.68
CA PHE A 64 -2.16 9.38 2.05
C PHE A 64 -1.74 8.68 3.34
N VAL A 65 -0.47 8.28 3.47
CA VAL A 65 0.02 7.62 4.68
C VAL A 65 -0.09 8.54 5.88
N LYS A 66 0.24 9.82 5.74
CA LYS A 66 0.09 10.80 6.82
C LYS A 66 -1.35 10.89 7.30
N GLU A 67 -2.30 10.98 6.38
CA GLU A 67 -3.72 11.04 6.72
C GLU A 67 -4.20 9.73 7.35
N LEU A 68 -3.75 8.59 6.80
CA LEU A 68 -4.07 7.27 7.32
C LEU A 68 -3.64 7.11 8.78
N LYS A 69 -2.44 7.57 9.12
CA LYS A 69 -1.88 7.41 10.47
C LYS A 69 -2.55 8.31 11.51
N LYS A 70 -3.35 9.27 11.10
CA LYS A 70 -4.20 10.05 12.00
C LYS A 70 -5.46 9.28 12.42
N LEU A 71 -5.82 8.24 11.67
CA LEU A 71 -7.01 7.43 11.96
C LEU A 71 -6.64 6.33 12.95
N THR A 72 -7.33 6.28 14.07
CA THR A 72 -7.07 5.33 15.15
C THR A 72 -7.07 3.88 14.65
N SER A 73 -8.02 3.53 13.79
CA SER A 73 -8.18 2.18 13.27
C SER A 73 -7.02 1.70 12.40
N TYR A 74 -6.25 2.63 11.82
CA TYR A 74 -5.18 2.29 10.87
C TYR A 74 -3.80 2.76 11.31
N LYS A 75 -3.70 3.31 12.51
CA LYS A 75 -2.46 3.89 13.03
C LYS A 75 -1.29 2.90 12.99
N PHE A 76 -1.56 1.63 13.25
CA PHE A 76 -0.53 0.59 13.31
C PHE A 76 -0.55 -0.35 12.10
N THR A 77 -1.41 -0.10 11.11
CA THR A 77 -1.44 -0.92 9.89
C THR A 77 -0.16 -0.70 9.09
N PRO A 78 0.59 -1.76 8.75
CA PRO A 78 1.83 -1.60 7.99
C PRO A 78 1.55 -1.13 6.56
N VAL A 79 2.43 -0.29 6.03
CA VAL A 79 2.34 0.26 4.69
C VAL A 79 3.61 -0.02 3.93
N ILE A 80 3.47 -0.55 2.71
CA ILE A 80 4.57 -0.71 1.76
C ILE A 80 4.39 0.36 0.68
N MET A 81 5.43 1.15 0.43
CA MET A 81 5.41 2.16 -0.63
C MET A 81 6.01 1.60 -1.90
N LEU A 82 5.35 1.88 -3.04
CA LEU A 82 5.84 1.54 -4.37
C LEU A 82 6.21 2.82 -5.10
N THR A 83 7.39 2.88 -5.73
CA THR A 83 7.82 4.08 -6.42
C THR A 83 8.77 3.78 -7.56
N THR A 84 8.77 4.65 -8.58
CA THR A 84 9.79 4.66 -9.62
C THR A 84 11.01 5.49 -9.20
N GLU A 85 10.89 6.24 -8.10
CA GLU A 85 11.95 7.11 -7.62
C GLU A 85 12.85 6.39 -6.63
N CYS A 86 14.17 6.50 -6.84
CA CYS A 86 15.18 5.92 -5.97
C CYS A 86 15.80 6.94 -5.03
N GLY A 87 15.23 8.16 -4.97
CA GLY A 87 15.80 9.26 -4.18
C GLY A 87 15.64 9.05 -2.68
N ASP A 88 16.72 9.30 -1.94
CA ASP A 88 16.71 9.15 -0.48
C ASP A 88 15.71 10.08 0.20
N ASP A 89 15.49 11.27 -0.36
CA ASP A 89 14.56 12.25 0.21
C ASP A 89 13.13 11.72 0.26
N LYS A 90 12.66 11.13 -0.83
CA LYS A 90 11.30 10.54 -0.89
C LYS A 90 11.19 9.35 0.05
N LYS A 91 12.23 8.54 0.13
CA LYS A 91 12.26 7.40 1.04
C LYS A 91 12.18 7.85 2.49
N ARG A 92 12.92 8.90 2.86
CA ARG A 92 12.86 9.46 4.22
C ARG A 92 11.47 10.01 4.53
N GLU A 93 10.87 10.73 3.59
CA GLU A 93 9.51 11.25 3.77
C GLU A 93 8.51 10.13 4.02
N GLY A 94 8.59 9.04 3.22
CA GLY A 94 7.73 7.89 3.39
C GLY A 94 7.92 7.20 4.73
N GLN A 95 9.17 7.02 5.16
CA GLN A 95 9.48 6.43 6.45
C GLN A 95 9.00 7.32 7.60
N ALA A 96 9.22 8.62 7.51
CA ALA A 96 8.76 9.57 8.51
C ALA A 96 7.23 9.60 8.60
N ALA A 97 6.54 9.40 7.49
CA ALA A 97 5.08 9.32 7.46
C ALA A 97 4.55 8.01 8.06
N GLY A 98 5.39 6.98 8.17
CA GLY A 98 5.03 5.72 8.82
C GLY A 98 5.10 4.47 7.94
N ALA A 99 5.64 4.57 6.72
CA ALA A 99 5.80 3.40 5.85
C ALA A 99 6.86 2.44 6.41
N LYS A 100 6.58 1.14 6.35
CA LYS A 100 7.47 0.10 6.89
C LYS A 100 8.44 -0.45 5.86
N ALA A 101 8.10 -0.39 4.58
CA ALA A 101 8.95 -0.90 3.51
C ALA A 101 8.81 -0.03 2.27
N TRP A 102 9.77 -0.15 1.40
CA TRP A 102 9.87 0.64 0.18
C TRP A 102 10.32 -0.26 -0.96
N ILE A 103 9.52 -0.34 -2.02
CA ILE A 103 9.81 -1.18 -3.17
C ILE A 103 9.90 -0.30 -4.41
N VAL A 104 10.98 -0.43 -5.17
CA VAL A 104 11.22 0.35 -6.38
C VAL A 104 10.63 -0.38 -7.59
N LYS A 105 9.90 0.34 -8.44
CA LYS A 105 9.38 -0.17 -9.70
C LYS A 105 10.47 -0.12 -10.79
N PRO A 106 10.51 -1.05 -11.73
CA PRO A 106 9.68 -2.25 -11.79
C PRO A 106 10.11 -3.30 -10.76
N PHE A 107 9.16 -4.05 -10.24
CA PHE A 107 9.43 -5.11 -9.27
C PHE A 107 8.81 -6.43 -9.76
N LYS A 108 9.31 -7.54 -9.23
CA LYS A 108 8.72 -8.86 -9.50
C LYS A 108 7.65 -9.14 -8.46
N PRO A 109 6.48 -9.70 -8.86
CA PRO A 109 5.43 -10.05 -7.89
C PRO A 109 5.94 -10.93 -6.74
N ASP A 110 6.88 -11.83 -7.01
CA ASP A 110 7.47 -12.70 -5.97
C ASP A 110 8.18 -11.89 -4.89
N GLN A 111 8.92 -10.85 -5.27
CA GLN A 111 9.62 -9.97 -4.32
C GLN A 111 8.63 -9.22 -3.45
N MET A 112 7.53 -8.76 -4.05
CA MET A 112 6.48 -8.07 -3.31
C MET A 112 5.82 -9.02 -2.31
N LEU A 113 5.54 -10.27 -2.71
CA LEU A 113 4.92 -11.26 -1.84
C LEU A 113 5.80 -11.59 -0.63
N VAL A 114 7.12 -11.62 -0.79
CA VAL A 114 8.05 -11.81 0.33
C VAL A 114 7.87 -10.69 1.35
N ALA A 115 7.83 -9.44 0.90
CA ALA A 115 7.62 -8.29 1.80
C ALA A 115 6.24 -8.33 2.46
N VAL A 116 5.21 -8.66 1.70
CA VAL A 116 3.84 -8.78 2.21
C VAL A 116 3.76 -9.83 3.32
N ASN A 117 4.26 -11.03 3.06
CA ASN A 117 4.22 -12.13 4.03
C ASN A 117 4.97 -11.79 5.31
N LYS A 118 6.02 -10.99 5.20
CA LYS A 118 6.83 -10.58 6.33
C LYS A 118 6.17 -9.50 7.19
N LEU A 119 5.43 -8.58 6.57
CA LEU A 119 4.91 -7.38 7.23
C LEU A 119 3.43 -7.44 7.58
N VAL A 120 2.66 -8.30 6.91
CA VAL A 120 1.21 -8.36 7.12
C VAL A 120 0.87 -8.66 8.58
N MET A 121 -0.10 -7.93 9.13
CA MET A 121 -0.53 -8.11 10.51
C MET A 121 -1.14 -9.50 10.73
N PRO A 122 -0.98 -10.05 11.92
CA PRO A 122 -1.60 -11.32 12.28
C PRO A 122 -3.12 -11.23 12.29
#